data_92a7849fb41c5efbd052e533ae3709ed
#
_entry.id   92a7849fb41c5efbd052e533ae3709ed
#
_cell.length_a   1.000
_cell.length_b   1.000
_cell.length_c   1.000
_cell.angle_alpha   90.00
_cell.angle_beta   90.00
_cell.angle_gamma   90.00
#
_symmetry.space_group_name_H-M   'P 1'
#
loop_
_entity.id
_entity.type
_entity.pdbx_description
1 polymer ?
#
loop_
_entity_poly.entity_id
_entity_poly.type
_entity_poly.pdbx_seq_one_letter_code
_entity_poly.pdbx_strand_id
1 'polypeptide(L)'
;MNLTVSTARITAIGSYVPEKKLTNADLEQMVDTSDEWIVQRTGMRERRIAGENEYSSTMAYKAVEDLVSRYGQDLTDVDCIIVSTTTPDYAFPSVACQIQGYFHIPSTAAFDLNATCAGFTYALHMANGLITAGLHRKVLVVAAETLSRVTDYTDRSTCILFGDGAAAVLVEKDEQRPSFIAAHLGTNGEGGIHVYRTNLSKTMNGEELLTSEKMVQNGREVYKWATRTVPQGVETLLEQAGMTAGDVNWFVPHSANFRMVESICEKAGIPVEKTLTSMEYYGNTSSVSIPLALQLGLDEGKLQNGDTLLLYGFGGGLTHAGLILKWDVDDRG
;
A
#
# COMPACT_ATOMS: atom_id res chain seq x y z
N MET A 1 -18.81 -14.06 17.99
CA MET A 1 -19.03 -14.48 16.60
C MET A 1 -18.02 -15.55 16.28
N ASN A 2 -18.42 -16.69 15.72
CA ASN A 2 -17.42 -17.63 15.17
C ASN A 2 -16.74 -16.91 14.00
N LEU A 3 -15.47 -16.57 14.15
CA LEU A 3 -14.67 -16.03 13.06
C LEU A 3 -14.58 -17.10 11.97
N THR A 4 -15.00 -16.76 10.76
CA THR A 4 -14.84 -17.65 9.62
C THR A 4 -13.35 -17.86 9.40
N VAL A 5 -12.88 -19.11 9.45
CA VAL A 5 -11.48 -19.44 9.21
C VAL A 5 -11.17 -19.13 7.75
N SER A 6 -10.09 -18.38 7.50
CA SER A 6 -9.64 -18.08 6.15
C SER A 6 -9.32 -19.35 5.37
N THR A 7 -9.57 -19.32 4.06
CA THR A 7 -9.14 -20.35 3.11
C THR A 7 -8.28 -19.73 1.98
N ALA A 8 -7.75 -18.54 2.21
CA ALA A 8 -6.98 -17.80 1.23
C ALA A 8 -5.49 -17.72 1.61
N ARG A 9 -4.61 -17.88 0.62
CA ARG A 9 -3.16 -17.79 0.76
C ARG A 9 -2.58 -16.79 -0.25
N ILE A 10 -1.60 -16.00 0.17
CA ILE A 10 -0.77 -15.22 -0.75
C ILE A 10 0.28 -16.17 -1.33
N THR A 11 0.27 -16.35 -2.66
CA THR A 11 1.11 -17.35 -3.35
C THR A 11 2.27 -16.74 -4.11
N ALA A 12 2.14 -15.48 -4.57
CA ALA A 12 3.15 -14.81 -5.35
C ALA A 12 3.11 -13.30 -5.14
N ILE A 13 4.26 -12.63 -5.34
CA ILE A 13 4.41 -11.17 -5.28
C ILE A 13 5.40 -10.71 -6.37
N GLY A 14 5.11 -9.55 -6.96
CA GLY A 14 6.00 -8.86 -7.88
C GLY A 14 5.86 -7.36 -7.75
N SER A 15 6.84 -6.59 -8.22
CA SER A 15 6.83 -5.16 -8.09
C SER A 15 7.52 -4.44 -9.26
N TYR A 16 7.22 -3.17 -9.38
CA TYR A 16 7.89 -2.28 -10.31
C TYR A 16 8.02 -0.87 -9.70
N VAL A 17 9.19 -0.27 -9.86
CA VAL A 17 9.42 1.14 -9.57
C VAL A 17 10.09 1.80 -10.77
N PRO A 18 9.76 3.06 -11.10
CA PRO A 18 10.40 3.79 -12.21
C PRO A 18 11.91 3.90 -12.04
N GLU A 19 12.63 3.98 -13.16
CA GLU A 19 14.09 4.14 -13.15
C GLU A 19 14.52 5.54 -12.72
N LYS A 20 13.73 6.56 -13.09
CA LYS A 20 14.04 7.96 -12.78
C LYS A 20 13.97 8.21 -11.29
N LYS A 21 15.04 8.77 -10.76
CA LYS A 21 15.16 9.19 -9.35
C LYS A 21 14.97 10.69 -9.21
N LEU A 22 14.32 11.09 -8.13
CA LEU A 22 14.32 12.45 -7.61
C LEU A 22 15.04 12.43 -6.27
N THR A 23 16.24 12.97 -6.23
CA THR A 23 17.08 13.00 -5.03
C THR A 23 16.76 14.21 -4.14
N ASN A 24 17.26 14.20 -2.90
CA ASN A 24 17.15 15.37 -2.03
C ASN A 24 17.91 16.57 -2.61
N ALA A 25 19.06 16.34 -3.26
CA ALA A 25 19.82 17.40 -3.94
C ALA A 25 19.05 18.05 -5.11
N ASP A 26 18.21 17.27 -5.84
CA ASP A 26 17.32 17.84 -6.86
C ASP A 26 16.24 18.71 -6.20
N LEU A 27 15.68 18.28 -5.08
CA LEU A 27 14.66 19.03 -4.33
C LEU A 27 15.20 20.35 -3.74
N GLU A 28 16.48 20.41 -3.35
CA GLU A 28 17.15 21.65 -2.92
C GLU A 28 17.18 22.73 -4.02
N GLN A 29 17.13 22.33 -5.29
CA GLN A 29 17.06 23.26 -6.41
C GLN A 29 15.61 23.74 -6.69
N MET A 30 14.60 23.07 -6.11
CA MET A 30 13.19 23.35 -6.39
C MET A 30 12.51 24.14 -5.27
N VAL A 31 12.85 23.85 -4.01
CA VAL A 31 12.25 24.45 -2.81
C VAL A 31 13.29 24.69 -1.74
N ASP A 32 13.01 25.59 -0.79
CA ASP A 32 13.89 25.90 0.35
C ASP A 32 13.96 24.71 1.34
N THR A 33 14.89 23.79 1.11
CA THR A 33 15.10 22.57 1.90
C THR A 33 16.57 22.14 1.89
N SER A 34 16.92 21.06 2.60
CA SER A 34 18.23 20.42 2.55
C SER A 34 18.12 18.91 2.69
N ASP A 35 19.11 18.17 2.17
CA ASP A 35 19.19 16.70 2.31
C ASP A 35 19.12 16.31 3.79
N GLU A 36 19.93 16.95 4.64
CA GLU A 36 19.94 16.69 6.08
C GLU A 36 18.56 16.86 6.72
N TRP A 37 17.85 17.95 6.37
CA TRP A 37 16.52 18.24 6.90
C TRP A 37 15.50 17.21 6.43
N ILE A 38 15.52 16.81 5.14
CA ILE A 38 14.62 15.81 4.58
C ILE A 38 14.83 14.45 5.24
N VAL A 39 16.10 13.98 5.28
CA VAL A 39 16.46 12.69 5.90
C VAL A 39 16.06 12.67 7.37
N GLN A 40 16.39 13.73 8.13
CA GLN A 40 16.04 13.81 9.54
C GLN A 40 14.53 13.79 9.79
N ARG A 41 13.71 14.34 8.88
CA ARG A 41 12.27 14.44 9.02
C ARG A 41 11.52 13.22 8.51
N THR A 42 12.02 12.60 7.46
CA THR A 42 11.27 11.61 6.69
C THR A 42 11.97 10.25 6.58
N GLY A 43 13.28 10.20 6.77
CA GLY A 43 14.10 9.03 6.46
C GLY A 43 14.36 8.82 4.96
N MET A 44 13.88 9.70 4.09
CA MET A 44 13.90 9.53 2.63
C MET A 44 15.15 10.13 2.02
N ARG A 45 15.85 9.38 1.15
CA ARG A 45 17.02 9.82 0.39
C ARG A 45 16.68 10.13 -1.06
N GLU A 46 15.80 9.33 -1.66
CA GLU A 46 15.33 9.51 -3.04
C GLU A 46 13.89 9.04 -3.21
N ARG A 47 13.26 9.40 -4.32
CA ARG A 47 11.93 8.96 -4.77
C ARG A 47 12.04 8.47 -6.18
N ARG A 48 11.21 7.52 -6.56
CA ARG A 48 11.07 7.07 -7.92
C ARG A 48 9.95 7.84 -8.59
N ILE A 49 10.19 8.35 -9.78
CA ILE A 49 9.30 9.25 -10.51
C ILE A 49 8.99 8.66 -11.87
N ALA A 50 7.71 8.45 -12.14
CA ALA A 50 7.21 7.93 -13.41
C ALA A 50 7.69 8.78 -14.60
N GLY A 51 8.16 8.13 -15.65
CA GLY A 51 8.51 8.75 -16.91
C GLY A 51 7.29 9.31 -17.64
N GLU A 52 7.51 9.94 -18.79
CA GLU A 52 6.45 10.61 -19.55
C GLU A 52 5.30 9.65 -19.92
N ASN A 53 5.63 8.43 -20.30
CA ASN A 53 4.68 7.41 -20.75
C ASN A 53 4.42 6.34 -19.67
N GLU A 54 4.76 6.60 -18.41
CA GLU A 54 4.46 5.72 -17.29
C GLU A 54 3.26 6.24 -16.50
N TYR A 55 2.26 5.40 -16.34
CA TYR A 55 1.01 5.64 -15.64
C TYR A 55 0.76 4.49 -14.66
N SER A 56 -0.28 4.60 -13.84
CA SER A 56 -0.63 3.54 -12.89
C SER A 56 -0.87 2.20 -13.59
N SER A 57 -1.55 2.20 -14.75
CA SER A 57 -1.77 0.97 -15.53
C SER A 57 -0.46 0.35 -16.05
N THR A 58 0.40 1.15 -16.68
CA THR A 58 1.63 0.64 -17.29
C THR A 58 2.65 0.15 -16.26
N MET A 59 2.70 0.78 -15.08
CA MET A 59 3.50 0.28 -13.96
C MET A 59 2.88 -1.00 -13.36
N ALA A 60 1.54 -1.07 -13.28
CA ALA A 60 0.84 -2.27 -12.84
C ALA A 60 1.14 -3.46 -13.76
N TYR A 61 1.17 -3.26 -15.10
CA TYR A 61 1.55 -4.34 -16.04
C TYR A 61 2.94 -4.89 -15.71
N LYS A 62 3.93 -4.01 -15.52
CA LYS A 62 5.31 -4.42 -15.19
C LYS A 62 5.40 -5.15 -13.85
N ALA A 63 4.64 -4.73 -12.84
CA ALA A 63 4.59 -5.42 -11.56
C ALA A 63 3.96 -6.83 -11.67
N VAL A 64 2.94 -6.99 -12.51
CA VAL A 64 2.34 -8.30 -12.80
C VAL A 64 3.28 -9.17 -13.65
N GLU A 65 3.97 -8.60 -14.63
CA GLU A 65 5.01 -9.29 -15.41
C GLU A 65 6.15 -9.79 -14.52
N ASP A 66 6.60 -8.98 -13.55
CA ASP A 66 7.62 -9.38 -12.57
C ASP A 66 7.12 -10.55 -11.71
N LEU A 67 5.87 -10.49 -11.22
CA LEU A 67 5.25 -11.59 -10.48
C LEU A 67 5.21 -12.87 -11.31
N VAL A 68 4.71 -12.81 -12.56
CA VAL A 68 4.64 -13.94 -13.47
C VAL A 68 6.03 -14.53 -13.72
N SER A 69 7.02 -13.68 -13.99
CA SER A 69 8.40 -14.11 -14.25
C SER A 69 9.05 -14.79 -13.05
N ARG A 70 8.82 -14.26 -11.83
CA ARG A 70 9.44 -14.79 -10.59
C ARG A 70 8.89 -16.15 -10.17
N TYR A 71 7.61 -16.40 -10.40
CA TYR A 71 6.90 -17.56 -9.85
C TYR A 71 6.35 -18.50 -10.94
N GLY A 72 6.57 -18.20 -12.23
CA GLY A 72 6.04 -19.03 -13.33
C GLY A 72 4.51 -19.08 -13.36
N GLN A 73 3.82 -18.05 -12.90
CA GLN A 73 2.37 -18.05 -12.71
C GLN A 73 1.61 -17.96 -14.05
N ASP A 74 0.52 -18.73 -14.15
CA ASP A 74 -0.50 -18.57 -15.19
C ASP A 74 -1.61 -17.63 -14.68
N LEU A 75 -1.97 -16.64 -15.48
CA LEU A 75 -3.03 -15.70 -15.17
C LEU A 75 -4.37 -16.06 -15.81
N THR A 76 -4.43 -17.11 -16.64
CA THR A 76 -5.65 -17.46 -17.39
C THR A 76 -6.79 -17.95 -16.50
N ASP A 77 -6.51 -18.37 -15.28
CA ASP A 77 -7.46 -18.82 -14.26
C ASP A 77 -7.75 -17.76 -13.18
N VAL A 78 -7.20 -16.54 -13.30
CA VAL A 78 -7.55 -15.41 -12.43
C VAL A 78 -9.01 -15.04 -12.66
N ASP A 79 -9.82 -15.13 -11.62
CA ASP A 79 -11.26 -14.90 -11.69
C ASP A 79 -11.72 -13.57 -11.06
N CYS A 80 -10.78 -12.83 -10.42
CA CYS A 80 -11.00 -11.46 -9.96
C CYS A 80 -9.72 -10.65 -9.96
N ILE A 81 -9.80 -9.37 -10.39
CA ILE A 81 -8.71 -8.38 -10.32
C ILE A 81 -9.18 -7.21 -9.46
N ILE A 82 -8.44 -6.91 -8.41
CA ILE A 82 -8.68 -5.75 -7.52
C ILE A 82 -7.47 -4.85 -7.58
N VAL A 83 -7.65 -3.60 -8.02
CA VAL A 83 -6.57 -2.60 -8.04
C VAL A 83 -6.82 -1.54 -6.98
N SER A 84 -5.86 -1.31 -6.11
CA SER A 84 -5.84 -0.16 -5.21
C SER A 84 -5.09 0.99 -5.87
N THR A 85 -5.77 2.10 -6.14
CA THR A 85 -5.16 3.31 -6.69
C THR A 85 -5.96 4.56 -6.35
N THR A 86 -5.27 5.70 -6.15
CA THR A 86 -5.84 7.05 -6.06
C THR A 86 -5.49 7.89 -7.28
N THR A 87 -4.66 7.35 -8.16
CA THR A 87 -4.14 8.00 -9.38
C THR A 87 -4.40 7.13 -10.62
N PRO A 88 -5.67 6.70 -10.87
CA PRO A 88 -5.97 5.95 -12.07
C PRO A 88 -5.70 6.81 -13.30
N ASP A 89 -5.35 6.19 -14.42
CA ASP A 89 -5.10 6.88 -15.70
C ASP A 89 -6.33 7.65 -16.18
N TYR A 90 -7.50 7.08 -15.93
CA TYR A 90 -8.81 7.60 -16.33
C TYR A 90 -9.81 7.49 -15.17
N ALA A 91 -10.85 8.31 -15.17
CA ALA A 91 -11.98 8.13 -14.25
C ALA A 91 -12.69 6.79 -14.53
N PHE A 92 -12.75 6.37 -15.78
CA PHE A 92 -13.13 5.06 -16.32
C PHE A 92 -12.55 4.91 -17.74
N PRO A 93 -12.16 3.69 -18.20
CA PRO A 93 -12.25 2.41 -17.48
C PRO A 93 -11.28 2.35 -16.28
N SER A 94 -11.53 1.39 -15.38
CA SER A 94 -10.65 1.11 -14.24
C SER A 94 -9.28 0.59 -14.69
N VAL A 95 -8.27 0.74 -13.85
CA VAL A 95 -6.93 0.14 -14.07
C VAL A 95 -7.04 -1.39 -14.08
N ALA A 96 -7.92 -1.97 -13.26
CA ALA A 96 -8.17 -3.41 -13.26
C ALA A 96 -8.70 -3.92 -14.62
N CYS A 97 -9.61 -3.17 -15.28
CA CYS A 97 -10.06 -3.52 -16.63
C CYS A 97 -8.93 -3.43 -17.67
N GLN A 98 -8.03 -2.46 -17.52
CA GLN A 98 -6.88 -2.32 -18.40
C GLN A 98 -5.88 -3.49 -18.24
N ILE A 99 -5.64 -3.96 -17.00
CA ILE A 99 -4.84 -5.16 -16.70
C ILE A 99 -5.47 -6.39 -17.35
N GLN A 100 -6.79 -6.58 -17.19
CA GLN A 100 -7.50 -7.69 -17.82
C GLN A 100 -7.28 -7.71 -19.35
N GLY A 101 -7.43 -6.55 -20.00
CA GLY A 101 -7.23 -6.43 -21.45
C GLY A 101 -5.79 -6.68 -21.89
N TYR A 102 -4.82 -6.15 -21.16
CA TYR A 102 -3.40 -6.29 -21.47
C TYR A 102 -2.91 -7.75 -21.40
N PHE A 103 -3.31 -8.48 -20.36
CA PHE A 103 -2.93 -9.89 -20.16
C PHE A 103 -3.91 -10.87 -20.81
N HIS A 104 -4.96 -10.39 -21.48
CA HIS A 104 -5.99 -11.23 -22.12
C HIS A 104 -6.61 -12.26 -21.15
N ILE A 105 -6.81 -11.88 -19.88
CA ILE A 105 -7.39 -12.77 -18.87
C ILE A 105 -8.87 -12.99 -19.18
N PRO A 106 -9.30 -14.25 -19.43
CA PRO A 106 -10.68 -14.50 -19.83
C PRO A 106 -11.65 -14.44 -18.64
N SER A 107 -12.86 -13.92 -18.86
CA SER A 107 -14.01 -14.06 -17.95
C SER A 107 -13.75 -13.73 -16.48
N THR A 108 -12.96 -12.67 -16.20
CA THR A 108 -12.62 -12.23 -14.85
C THR A 108 -13.43 -10.99 -14.42
N ALA A 109 -13.77 -10.90 -13.14
CA ALA A 109 -14.24 -9.65 -12.53
C ALA A 109 -13.07 -8.67 -12.36
N ALA A 110 -13.30 -7.36 -12.61
CA ALA A 110 -12.23 -6.37 -12.53
C ALA A 110 -12.78 -5.03 -12.01
N PHE A 111 -12.20 -4.50 -10.94
CA PHE A 111 -12.58 -3.19 -10.38
C PHE A 111 -11.43 -2.54 -9.60
N ASP A 112 -11.47 -1.20 -9.53
CA ASP A 112 -10.57 -0.43 -8.68
C ASP A 112 -11.19 -0.16 -7.32
N LEU A 113 -10.35 -0.12 -6.29
CA LEU A 113 -10.67 0.20 -4.91
C LEU A 113 -9.91 1.45 -4.49
N ASN A 114 -10.60 2.41 -3.90
CA ASN A 114 -9.98 3.62 -3.38
C ASN A 114 -10.14 3.67 -1.85
N ALA A 115 -9.07 3.35 -1.13
CA ALA A 115 -8.90 3.56 0.31
C ALA A 115 -7.52 4.19 0.59
N THR A 116 -7.02 4.99 -0.37
CA THR A 116 -5.74 5.70 -0.31
C THR A 116 -4.59 4.80 0.15
N CYS A 117 -3.76 5.27 1.11
CA CYS A 117 -2.60 4.52 1.60
C CYS A 117 -2.96 3.21 2.34
N ALA A 118 -4.22 3.03 2.77
CA ALA A 118 -4.70 1.77 3.32
C ALA A 118 -5.19 0.77 2.24
N GLY A 119 -5.23 1.20 0.98
CA GLY A 119 -5.92 0.49 -0.08
C GLY A 119 -5.41 -0.92 -0.34
N PHE A 120 -4.10 -1.17 -0.24
CA PHE A 120 -3.57 -2.52 -0.41
C PHE A 120 -4.05 -3.49 0.67
N THR A 121 -4.04 -3.08 1.94
CA THR A 121 -4.55 -3.90 3.04
C THR A 121 -6.06 -4.12 2.95
N TYR A 122 -6.83 -3.11 2.50
CA TYR A 122 -8.25 -3.27 2.17
C TYR A 122 -8.46 -4.27 1.03
N ALA A 123 -7.67 -4.18 -0.04
CA ALA A 123 -7.77 -5.08 -1.19
C ALA A 123 -7.44 -6.54 -0.81
N LEU A 124 -6.41 -6.76 0.02
CA LEU A 124 -6.10 -8.07 0.57
C LEU A 124 -7.23 -8.62 1.46
N HIS A 125 -7.81 -7.76 2.32
CA HIS A 125 -8.94 -8.16 3.16
C HIS A 125 -10.16 -8.56 2.29
N MET A 126 -10.44 -7.81 1.23
CA MET A 126 -11.51 -8.16 0.29
C MET A 126 -11.23 -9.46 -0.46
N ALA A 127 -10.01 -9.65 -0.98
CA ALA A 127 -9.62 -10.89 -1.65
C ALA A 127 -9.78 -12.11 -0.73
N ASN A 128 -9.30 -11.99 0.52
CA ASN A 128 -9.52 -13.03 1.53
C ASN A 128 -11.00 -13.33 1.76
N GLY A 129 -11.84 -12.29 1.90
CA GLY A 129 -13.28 -12.44 2.10
C GLY A 129 -13.97 -13.12 0.92
N LEU A 130 -13.66 -12.72 -0.31
CA LEU A 130 -14.23 -13.28 -1.55
C LEU A 130 -13.87 -14.76 -1.73
N ILE A 131 -12.60 -15.12 -1.45
CA ILE A 131 -12.13 -16.51 -1.55
C ILE A 131 -12.72 -17.36 -0.43
N THR A 132 -12.71 -16.88 0.80
CA THR A 132 -13.24 -17.62 1.96
C THR A 132 -14.74 -17.85 1.86
N ALA A 133 -15.48 -16.89 1.25
CA ALA A 133 -16.90 -17.06 0.94
C ALA A 133 -17.18 -18.00 -0.24
N GLY A 134 -16.14 -18.45 -0.96
CA GLY A 134 -16.26 -19.33 -2.12
C GLY A 134 -16.76 -18.64 -3.40
N LEU A 135 -16.71 -17.28 -3.44
CA LEU A 135 -17.13 -16.50 -4.61
C LEU A 135 -16.04 -16.45 -5.68
N HIS A 136 -14.78 -16.49 -5.28
CA HIS A 136 -13.60 -16.48 -6.15
C HIS A 136 -12.58 -17.51 -5.68
N ARG A 137 -11.66 -17.89 -6.55
CA ARG A 137 -10.61 -18.89 -6.27
C ARG A 137 -9.20 -18.33 -6.42
N LYS A 138 -8.98 -17.40 -7.35
CA LYS A 138 -7.69 -16.79 -7.63
C LYS A 138 -7.87 -15.31 -7.93
N VAL A 139 -7.43 -14.49 -6.99
CA VAL A 139 -7.59 -13.02 -7.04
C VAL A 139 -6.23 -12.36 -7.25
N LEU A 140 -6.10 -11.58 -8.32
CA LEU A 140 -4.95 -10.70 -8.54
C LEU A 140 -5.20 -9.37 -7.84
N VAL A 141 -4.43 -9.10 -6.80
CA VAL A 141 -4.46 -7.82 -6.07
C VAL A 141 -3.28 -6.96 -6.51
N VAL A 142 -3.54 -5.76 -6.98
CA VAL A 142 -2.53 -4.82 -7.45
C VAL A 142 -2.66 -3.50 -6.70
N ALA A 143 -1.53 -2.88 -6.36
CA ALA A 143 -1.46 -1.50 -5.95
C ALA A 143 -0.61 -0.73 -6.97
N ALA A 144 -1.06 0.44 -7.44
CA ALA A 144 -0.33 1.24 -8.41
C ALA A 144 -0.61 2.73 -8.23
N GLU A 145 0.44 3.55 -8.18
CA GLU A 145 0.32 4.98 -7.93
C GLU A 145 1.33 5.80 -8.75
N THR A 146 0.84 6.91 -9.33
CA THR A 146 1.64 7.96 -9.97
C THR A 146 1.47 9.28 -9.21
N LEU A 147 1.87 9.29 -7.93
CA LEU A 147 1.69 10.43 -7.04
C LEU A 147 2.47 11.67 -7.49
N SER A 148 3.59 11.49 -8.20
CA SER A 148 4.35 12.60 -8.77
C SER A 148 3.52 13.50 -9.70
N ARG A 149 2.53 12.95 -10.38
CA ARG A 149 1.65 13.70 -11.30
C ARG A 149 0.65 14.61 -10.57
N VAL A 150 0.36 14.28 -9.32
CA VAL A 150 -0.61 15.02 -8.48
C VAL A 150 0.06 15.75 -7.32
N THR A 151 1.38 15.70 -7.22
CA THR A 151 2.18 16.44 -6.24
C THR A 151 2.34 17.90 -6.69
N ASP A 152 2.21 18.84 -5.76
CA ASP A 152 2.59 20.23 -5.97
C ASP A 152 4.07 20.41 -5.59
N TYR A 153 4.93 20.56 -6.60
CA TYR A 153 6.36 20.74 -6.40
C TYR A 153 6.76 22.16 -5.93
N THR A 154 5.79 23.04 -5.71
CA THR A 154 5.99 24.33 -5.06
C THR A 154 5.69 24.29 -3.56
N ASP A 155 4.99 23.26 -3.09
CA ASP A 155 4.72 23.03 -1.66
C ASP A 155 5.83 22.18 -1.03
N ARG A 156 6.73 22.83 -0.31
CA ARG A 156 7.83 22.21 0.42
C ARG A 156 7.39 21.10 1.40
N SER A 157 6.18 21.19 1.93
CA SER A 157 5.68 20.26 2.95
C SER A 157 5.28 18.91 2.40
N THR A 158 4.95 18.85 1.12
CA THR A 158 4.45 17.63 0.44
C THR A 158 5.36 17.12 -0.67
N CYS A 159 6.02 18.01 -1.43
CA CYS A 159 6.84 17.61 -2.59
C CYS A 159 8.02 16.69 -2.24
N ILE A 160 8.48 16.76 -0.98
CA ILE A 160 9.58 15.94 -0.47
C ILE A 160 9.18 14.50 -0.12
N LEU A 161 7.89 14.16 -0.18
CA LEU A 161 7.39 12.88 0.35
C LEU A 161 7.18 11.82 -0.74
N PHE A 162 6.46 12.17 -1.80
CA PHE A 162 5.78 11.20 -2.64
C PHE A 162 6.63 10.64 -3.77
N GLY A 163 6.48 9.32 -3.99
CA GLY A 163 7.07 8.58 -5.10
C GLY A 163 6.03 7.71 -5.80
N ASP A 164 6.44 7.12 -6.93
CA ASP A 164 5.62 6.31 -7.81
C ASP A 164 6.07 4.85 -7.79
N GLY A 165 5.14 3.95 -8.09
CA GLY A 165 5.42 2.53 -8.21
C GLY A 165 4.16 1.67 -8.35
N ALA A 166 4.38 0.38 -8.50
CA ALA A 166 3.33 -0.64 -8.50
C ALA A 166 3.83 -1.94 -7.87
N ALA A 167 2.89 -2.71 -7.32
CA ALA A 167 3.16 -4.08 -6.87
C ALA A 167 1.90 -4.92 -7.05
N ALA A 168 2.09 -6.21 -7.25
CA ALA A 168 1.04 -7.19 -7.45
C ALA A 168 1.25 -8.41 -6.57
N VAL A 169 0.16 -8.98 -6.06
CA VAL A 169 0.17 -10.29 -5.39
C VAL A 169 -0.95 -11.16 -5.92
N LEU A 170 -0.72 -12.48 -5.94
CA LEU A 170 -1.78 -13.46 -6.12
C LEU A 170 -2.27 -13.96 -4.77
N VAL A 171 -3.58 -14.02 -4.63
CA VAL A 171 -4.26 -14.62 -3.48
C VAL A 171 -5.11 -15.77 -4.00
N GLU A 172 -4.83 -16.98 -3.54
CA GLU A 172 -5.44 -18.19 -4.06
C GLU A 172 -6.11 -18.99 -2.94
N LYS A 173 -7.11 -19.80 -3.30
CA LYS A 173 -7.76 -20.69 -2.36
C LYS A 173 -6.79 -21.80 -1.94
N ASP A 174 -6.47 -21.85 -0.65
CA ASP A 174 -5.67 -22.91 -0.01
C ASP A 174 -6.21 -23.17 1.40
N GLU A 175 -6.99 -24.26 1.54
CA GLU A 175 -7.58 -24.64 2.84
C GLU A 175 -6.57 -25.25 3.82
N GLN A 176 -5.41 -25.67 3.33
CA GLN A 176 -4.38 -26.33 4.15
C GLN A 176 -3.38 -25.33 4.74
N ARG A 177 -3.08 -24.27 4.00
CA ARG A 177 -2.09 -23.25 4.37
C ARG A 177 -2.64 -21.81 4.24
N PRO A 178 -3.75 -21.47 4.92
CA PRO A 178 -4.32 -20.13 4.82
C PRO A 178 -3.36 -19.08 5.41
N SER A 179 -3.23 -17.93 4.76
CA SER A 179 -2.37 -16.85 5.24
C SER A 179 -3.04 -16.01 6.33
N PHE A 180 -4.31 -15.65 6.19
CA PHE A 180 -4.94 -14.59 6.99
C PHE A 180 -5.41 -15.07 8.36
N ILE A 181 -5.01 -14.35 9.42
CA ILE A 181 -5.28 -14.70 10.83
C ILE A 181 -6.30 -13.74 11.44
N ALA A 182 -6.06 -12.41 11.31
CA ALA A 182 -6.92 -11.38 11.88
C ALA A 182 -6.96 -10.14 10.98
N ALA A 183 -8.05 -9.35 11.11
CA ALA A 183 -8.22 -8.10 10.40
C ALA A 183 -8.91 -7.06 11.30
N HIS A 184 -8.43 -5.81 11.23
CA HIS A 184 -9.05 -4.66 11.90
C HIS A 184 -9.05 -3.45 10.97
N LEU A 185 -10.24 -2.91 10.70
CA LEU A 185 -10.43 -1.81 9.78
C LEU A 185 -11.25 -0.70 10.45
N GLY A 186 -11.00 0.55 10.06
CA GLY A 186 -11.76 1.67 10.60
C GLY A 186 -11.62 2.93 9.75
N THR A 187 -12.55 3.87 9.98
CA THR A 187 -12.63 5.12 9.21
C THR A 187 -13.06 6.28 10.12
N ASN A 188 -12.46 7.45 9.87
CA ASN A 188 -12.87 8.74 10.40
C ASN A 188 -13.12 9.69 9.23
N GLY A 189 -14.34 9.72 8.70
CA GLY A 189 -14.70 10.53 7.53
C GLY A 189 -14.64 12.04 7.76
N GLU A 190 -14.77 12.52 9.01
CA GLU A 190 -14.60 13.94 9.34
C GLU A 190 -13.17 14.42 9.08
N GLY A 191 -12.18 13.52 9.22
CA GLY A 191 -10.78 13.81 8.95
C GLY A 191 -10.40 13.90 7.47
N GLY A 192 -11.34 13.68 6.55
CA GLY A 192 -11.09 13.72 5.10
C GLY A 192 -10.50 15.05 4.62
N ILE A 193 -10.85 16.16 5.27
CA ILE A 193 -10.32 17.50 4.96
C ILE A 193 -8.82 17.65 5.19
N HIS A 194 -8.17 16.68 5.86
CA HIS A 194 -6.73 16.73 6.15
C HIS A 194 -5.88 16.04 5.08
N VAL A 195 -6.48 15.19 4.24
CA VAL A 195 -5.78 14.61 3.07
C VAL A 195 -6.80 14.40 1.96
N TYR A 196 -6.68 15.17 0.89
CA TYR A 196 -7.60 15.09 -0.23
C TYR A 196 -6.95 15.53 -1.54
N ARG A 197 -7.61 15.20 -2.62
CA ARG A 197 -7.45 15.80 -3.94
C ARG A 197 -8.84 16.07 -4.50
N THR A 198 -9.07 17.31 -4.93
CA THR A 198 -10.38 17.68 -5.49
C THR A 198 -10.61 17.04 -6.85
N ASN A 199 -11.87 16.77 -7.17
CA ASN A 199 -12.35 16.39 -8.48
C ASN A 199 -13.58 17.25 -8.83
N LEU A 200 -14.79 16.75 -8.67
CA LEU A 200 -16.02 17.46 -9.04
C LEU A 200 -16.49 18.46 -7.97
N SER A 201 -16.36 18.11 -6.68
CA SER A 201 -16.79 18.98 -5.60
C SER A 201 -15.68 19.97 -5.21
N LYS A 202 -16.12 21.19 -4.86
CA LYS A 202 -15.27 22.25 -4.29
C LYS A 202 -15.44 22.38 -2.78
N THR A 203 -16.30 21.57 -2.16
CA THR A 203 -16.56 21.59 -0.74
C THR A 203 -16.53 20.18 -0.16
N MET A 204 -16.15 20.06 1.12
CA MET A 204 -16.21 18.82 1.91
C MET A 204 -16.65 19.17 3.33
N ASN A 205 -17.66 18.46 3.85
CA ASN A 205 -18.22 18.69 5.20
C ASN A 205 -18.63 20.16 5.47
N GLY A 206 -19.03 20.89 4.42
CA GLY A 206 -19.43 22.29 4.51
C GLY A 206 -18.28 23.31 4.42
N GLU A 207 -17.03 22.86 4.30
CA GLU A 207 -15.85 23.71 4.15
C GLU A 207 -15.41 23.80 2.68
N GLU A 208 -14.95 24.97 2.26
CA GLU A 208 -14.37 25.18 0.94
C GLU A 208 -12.97 24.52 0.86
N LEU A 209 -12.69 23.84 -0.27
CA LEU A 209 -11.45 23.15 -0.51
C LEU A 209 -10.52 23.94 -1.46
N LEU A 210 -9.21 23.72 -1.33
CA LEU A 210 -8.25 24.13 -2.35
C LEU A 210 -8.46 23.25 -3.61
N THR A 211 -8.80 23.87 -4.73
CA THR A 211 -9.20 23.19 -5.96
C THR A 211 -8.08 23.18 -7.02
N SER A 212 -6.87 22.85 -6.62
CA SER A 212 -5.68 22.82 -7.49
C SER A 212 -5.51 21.53 -8.28
N GLU A 213 -6.40 20.55 -8.10
CA GLU A 213 -6.25 19.16 -8.61
C GLU A 213 -4.98 18.44 -8.10
N LYS A 214 -4.21 19.11 -7.26
CA LYS A 214 -3.05 18.55 -6.56
C LYS A 214 -3.47 17.99 -5.22
N MET A 215 -2.64 17.11 -4.69
CA MET A 215 -2.84 16.54 -3.36
C MET A 215 -2.59 17.60 -2.29
N VAL A 216 -3.55 17.74 -1.40
CA VAL A 216 -3.48 18.62 -0.23
C VAL A 216 -3.34 17.75 1.02
N GLN A 217 -2.36 18.05 1.87
CA GLN A 217 -2.13 17.30 3.11
C GLN A 217 -1.81 18.22 4.28
N ASN A 218 -2.61 18.12 5.34
CA ASN A 218 -2.27 18.65 6.65
C ASN A 218 -1.46 17.59 7.43
N GLY A 219 -0.15 17.56 7.21
CA GLY A 219 0.72 16.54 7.78
C GLY A 219 0.69 16.46 9.30
N ARG A 220 0.42 17.58 10.00
CA ARG A 220 0.35 17.63 11.47
C ARG A 220 -0.87 16.87 12.01
N GLU A 221 -2.05 17.08 11.42
CA GLU A 221 -3.27 16.42 11.86
C GLU A 221 -3.25 14.92 11.49
N VAL A 222 -2.74 14.59 10.31
CA VAL A 222 -2.51 13.19 9.91
C VAL A 222 -1.55 12.48 10.87
N TYR A 223 -0.43 13.13 11.25
CA TYR A 223 0.53 12.57 12.22
C TYR A 223 -0.13 12.28 13.57
N LYS A 224 -0.85 13.25 14.13
CA LYS A 224 -1.55 13.09 15.41
C LYS A 224 -2.55 11.93 15.38
N TRP A 225 -3.33 11.86 14.30
CA TRP A 225 -4.32 10.79 14.13
C TRP A 225 -3.65 9.44 14.00
N ALA A 226 -2.68 9.28 13.10
CA ALA A 226 -2.00 8.02 12.83
C ALA A 226 -1.29 7.47 14.07
N THR A 227 -0.50 8.32 14.78
CA THR A 227 0.25 7.92 15.98
C THR A 227 -0.62 7.63 17.20
N ARG A 228 -1.93 7.88 17.12
CA ARG A 228 -2.93 7.46 18.12
C ARG A 228 -3.69 6.22 17.65
N THR A 229 -4.21 6.25 16.44
CA THR A 229 -5.15 5.23 15.91
C THR A 229 -4.44 3.93 15.54
N VAL A 230 -3.27 4.01 14.92
CA VAL A 230 -2.54 2.80 14.47
C VAL A 230 -2.10 1.93 15.64
N PRO A 231 -1.47 2.45 16.72
CA PRO A 231 -1.11 1.61 17.87
C PRO A 231 -2.33 0.93 18.53
N GLN A 232 -3.46 1.63 18.66
CA GLN A 232 -4.71 1.06 19.18
C GLN A 232 -5.23 -0.06 18.27
N GLY A 233 -5.15 0.11 16.95
CA GLY A 233 -5.52 -0.92 15.99
C GLY A 233 -4.58 -2.12 16.00
N VAL A 234 -3.29 -1.92 16.23
CA VAL A 234 -2.31 -3.00 16.43
C VAL A 234 -2.66 -3.82 17.67
N GLU A 235 -2.94 -3.16 18.81
CA GLU A 235 -3.39 -3.83 20.04
C GLU A 235 -4.65 -4.68 19.79
N THR A 236 -5.68 -4.08 19.16
CA THR A 236 -6.92 -4.80 18.80
C THR A 236 -6.66 -6.02 17.93
N LEU A 237 -5.76 -5.91 16.93
CA LEU A 237 -5.39 -7.04 16.08
C LEU A 237 -4.72 -8.16 16.82
N LEU A 238 -3.76 -7.84 17.70
CA LEU A 238 -3.05 -8.82 18.51
C LEU A 238 -4.00 -9.53 19.46
N GLU A 239 -4.91 -8.80 20.12
CA GLU A 239 -5.96 -9.38 20.95
C GLU A 239 -6.87 -10.34 20.18
N GLN A 240 -7.34 -9.93 18.98
CA GLN A 240 -8.19 -10.77 18.12
C GLN A 240 -7.48 -12.06 17.67
N ALA A 241 -6.17 -11.97 17.44
CA ALA A 241 -5.35 -13.10 17.04
C ALA A 241 -4.95 -13.99 18.24
N GLY A 242 -5.15 -13.54 19.49
CA GLY A 242 -4.62 -14.20 20.70
C GLY A 242 -3.08 -14.17 20.73
N MET A 243 -2.47 -13.12 20.21
CA MET A 243 -1.02 -12.96 20.03
C MET A 243 -0.49 -11.76 20.82
N THR A 244 0.81 -11.70 20.97
CA THR A 244 1.55 -10.56 21.51
C THR A 244 2.45 -9.92 20.43
N ALA A 245 2.99 -8.73 20.68
CA ALA A 245 3.96 -8.12 19.79
C ALA A 245 5.23 -8.97 19.58
N GLY A 246 5.56 -9.84 20.55
CA GLY A 246 6.68 -10.79 20.47
C GLY A 246 6.50 -11.86 19.39
N ASP A 247 5.26 -12.25 19.10
CA ASP A 247 4.89 -13.29 18.13
C ASP A 247 4.93 -12.78 16.67
N VAL A 248 5.07 -11.46 16.49
CA VAL A 248 5.21 -10.83 15.16
C VAL A 248 6.68 -10.83 14.75
N ASN A 249 6.99 -11.45 13.61
CA ASN A 249 8.32 -11.43 13.03
C ASN A 249 8.59 -10.06 12.41
N TRP A 250 7.65 -9.56 11.59
CA TRP A 250 7.78 -8.27 10.90
C TRP A 250 6.52 -7.43 10.99
N PHE A 251 6.68 -6.18 11.38
CA PHE A 251 5.68 -5.13 11.24
C PHE A 251 5.93 -4.39 9.92
N VAL A 252 4.90 -4.31 9.07
CA VAL A 252 4.96 -3.68 7.76
C VAL A 252 3.94 -2.55 7.69
N PRO A 253 4.25 -1.39 8.30
CA PRO A 253 3.36 -0.23 8.24
C PRO A 253 3.45 0.47 6.88
N HIS A 254 2.41 1.20 6.53
CA HIS A 254 2.51 2.19 5.46
C HIS A 254 3.72 3.09 5.66
N SER A 255 4.59 3.14 4.66
CA SER A 255 5.85 3.89 4.67
C SER A 255 5.60 5.41 4.46
N ALA A 256 4.84 6.04 5.38
CA ALA A 256 4.46 7.46 5.29
C ALA A 256 5.66 8.40 5.47
N ASN A 257 6.36 8.25 6.56
CA ASN A 257 7.67 8.81 6.91
C ASN A 257 8.22 8.11 8.15
N PHE A 258 9.56 8.10 8.31
CA PHE A 258 10.22 7.31 9.33
C PHE A 258 9.85 7.74 10.76
N ARG A 259 9.74 9.05 11.05
CA ARG A 259 9.33 9.54 12.38
C ARG A 259 7.96 9.07 12.82
N MET A 260 7.03 8.96 11.84
CA MET A 260 5.70 8.43 12.13
C MET A 260 5.76 6.93 12.44
N VAL A 261 6.56 6.18 11.69
CA VAL A 261 6.80 4.74 11.94
C VAL A 261 7.43 4.52 13.30
N GLU A 262 8.49 5.26 13.66
CA GLU A 262 9.11 5.19 14.99
C GLU A 262 8.11 5.44 16.13
N SER A 263 7.32 6.51 16.02
CA SER A 263 6.32 6.85 17.05
C SER A 263 5.22 5.78 17.16
N ILE A 264 4.82 5.16 16.04
CA ILE A 264 3.86 4.05 16.04
C ILE A 264 4.47 2.83 16.71
N CYS A 265 5.70 2.46 16.37
CA CYS A 265 6.43 1.33 16.94
C CYS A 265 6.59 1.47 18.46
N GLU A 266 7.05 2.64 18.93
CA GLU A 266 7.19 2.94 20.35
C GLU A 266 5.88 2.70 21.12
N LYS A 267 4.77 3.23 20.60
CA LYS A 267 3.46 3.12 21.26
C LYS A 267 2.81 1.73 21.14
N ALA A 268 3.11 1.00 20.07
CA ALA A 268 2.63 -0.35 19.85
C ALA A 268 3.49 -1.43 20.56
N GLY A 269 4.62 -1.04 21.16
CA GLY A 269 5.55 -1.96 21.81
C GLY A 269 6.27 -2.90 20.83
N ILE A 270 6.41 -2.49 19.56
CA ILE A 270 7.11 -3.25 18.52
C ILE A 270 8.49 -2.60 18.30
N PRO A 271 9.62 -3.33 18.41
CA PRO A 271 10.92 -2.79 18.08
C PRO A 271 11.00 -2.29 16.63
N VAL A 272 11.56 -1.08 16.42
CA VAL A 272 11.61 -0.47 15.07
C VAL A 272 12.45 -1.30 14.09
N GLU A 273 13.46 -2.02 14.57
CA GLU A 273 14.27 -2.97 13.79
C GLU A 273 13.51 -4.18 13.29
N LYS A 274 12.31 -4.45 13.80
CA LYS A 274 11.36 -5.43 13.28
C LYS A 274 10.42 -4.83 12.22
N THR A 275 10.70 -3.66 11.66
CA THR A 275 9.91 -3.09 10.57
C THR A 275 10.50 -3.37 9.21
N LEU A 276 9.62 -3.65 8.23
CA LEU A 276 9.96 -3.56 6.82
C LEU A 276 9.35 -2.27 6.25
N THR A 277 10.16 -1.45 5.60
CA THR A 277 9.73 -0.18 4.99
C THR A 277 10.34 -0.01 3.61
N SER A 278 9.71 0.81 2.76
CA SER A 278 10.18 1.09 1.39
C SER A 278 10.56 2.56 1.17
N MET A 279 10.39 3.41 2.18
CA MET A 279 10.44 4.86 2.01
C MET A 279 11.83 5.44 1.76
N GLU A 280 12.91 4.79 2.19
CA GLU A 280 14.27 5.37 2.11
C GLU A 280 14.65 5.71 0.66
N TYR A 281 14.36 4.80 -0.28
CA TYR A 281 14.73 4.92 -1.69
C TYR A 281 13.53 5.05 -2.65
N TYR A 282 12.30 4.90 -2.15
CA TYR A 282 11.10 5.00 -2.99
C TYR A 282 10.15 6.13 -2.56
N GLY A 283 10.40 6.75 -1.40
CA GLY A 283 9.50 7.74 -0.82
C GLY A 283 8.19 7.13 -0.33
N ASN A 284 7.20 7.98 -0.14
CA ASN A 284 5.83 7.56 0.17
C ASN A 284 5.11 7.23 -1.13
N THR A 285 4.92 5.95 -1.41
CA THR A 285 4.21 5.43 -2.58
C THR A 285 2.75 5.07 -2.28
N SER A 286 2.13 5.67 -1.25
CA SER A 286 0.73 5.42 -0.85
C SER A 286 0.44 3.93 -0.62
N SER A 287 -0.58 3.37 -1.30
CA SER A 287 -0.98 1.97 -1.18
C SER A 287 0.12 0.97 -1.58
N VAL A 288 1.06 1.39 -2.44
CA VAL A 288 2.14 0.52 -2.93
C VAL A 288 3.24 0.30 -1.88
N SER A 289 3.32 1.16 -0.86
CA SER A 289 4.43 1.16 0.10
C SER A 289 4.57 -0.15 0.89
N ILE A 290 3.46 -0.79 1.25
CA ILE A 290 3.46 -2.08 1.97
C ILE A 290 3.96 -3.21 1.06
N PRO A 291 3.38 -3.47 -0.12
CA PRO A 291 3.88 -4.55 -0.97
C PRO A 291 5.31 -4.31 -1.48
N LEU A 292 5.74 -3.06 -1.70
CA LEU A 292 7.15 -2.77 -1.98
C LEU A 292 8.06 -3.11 -0.81
N ALA A 293 7.65 -2.84 0.44
CA ALA A 293 8.42 -3.22 1.62
C ALA A 293 8.51 -4.75 1.77
N LEU A 294 7.45 -5.48 1.46
CA LEU A 294 7.46 -6.96 1.42
C LEU A 294 8.43 -7.48 0.35
N GLN A 295 8.38 -6.92 -0.86
CA GLN A 295 9.27 -7.32 -1.94
C GLN A 295 10.74 -7.06 -1.60
N LEU A 296 11.06 -5.88 -1.03
CA LEU A 296 12.41 -5.57 -0.55
C LEU A 296 12.86 -6.54 0.54
N GLY A 297 11.98 -6.84 1.51
CA GLY A 297 12.28 -7.81 2.57
C GLY A 297 12.62 -9.20 2.03
N LEU A 298 11.92 -9.64 0.98
CA LEU A 298 12.21 -10.89 0.26
C LEU A 298 13.54 -10.84 -0.49
N ASP A 299 13.80 -9.77 -1.22
CA ASP A 299 15.00 -9.64 -2.04
C ASP A 299 16.27 -9.48 -1.18
N GLU A 300 16.13 -8.92 0.01
CA GLU A 300 17.19 -8.81 1.04
C GLU A 300 17.33 -10.10 1.90
N GLY A 301 16.48 -11.10 1.71
CA GLY A 301 16.49 -12.34 2.49
C GLY A 301 16.04 -12.18 3.96
N LYS A 302 15.43 -11.05 4.32
CA LYS A 302 14.89 -10.78 5.66
C LYS A 302 13.56 -11.52 5.86
N LEU A 303 12.65 -11.39 4.89
CA LEU A 303 11.33 -12.00 4.92
C LEU A 303 11.41 -13.45 4.42
N GLN A 304 10.91 -14.39 5.22
CA GLN A 304 10.97 -15.82 4.95
C GLN A 304 9.58 -16.48 5.09
N ASN A 305 9.37 -17.59 4.36
CA ASN A 305 8.17 -18.39 4.51
C ASN A 305 8.03 -18.89 5.97
N GLY A 306 6.83 -18.80 6.52
CA GLY A 306 6.53 -19.08 7.92
C GLY A 306 6.57 -17.86 8.84
N ASP A 307 7.06 -16.70 8.40
CA ASP A 307 7.02 -15.47 9.18
C ASP A 307 5.58 -15.01 9.46
N THR A 308 5.37 -14.49 10.67
CA THR A 308 4.14 -13.80 11.04
C THR A 308 4.29 -12.31 10.75
N LEU A 309 3.43 -11.79 9.89
CA LEU A 309 3.43 -10.39 9.51
C LEU A 309 2.26 -9.65 10.12
N LEU A 310 2.49 -8.41 10.54
CA LEU A 310 1.46 -7.43 10.85
C LEU A 310 1.56 -6.30 9.81
N LEU A 311 0.65 -6.29 8.84
CA LEU A 311 0.53 -5.22 7.85
C LEU A 311 -0.39 -4.13 8.39
N TYR A 312 -0.05 -2.85 8.20
CA TYR A 312 -0.94 -1.77 8.64
C TYR A 312 -0.91 -0.58 7.66
N GLY A 313 -1.96 -0.47 6.84
CA GLY A 313 -2.21 0.67 5.97
C GLY A 313 -3.03 1.75 6.68
N PHE A 314 -2.70 3.02 6.46
CA PHE A 314 -3.44 4.16 7.00
C PHE A 314 -3.20 5.43 6.16
N GLY A 315 -4.19 6.29 6.04
CA GLY A 315 -4.04 7.51 5.25
C GLY A 315 -5.34 8.29 5.04
N GLY A 316 -5.42 8.94 3.89
CA GLY A 316 -6.56 9.78 3.52
C GLY A 316 -7.89 9.07 3.65
N GLY A 317 -8.92 9.84 4.09
CA GLY A 317 -10.24 9.34 4.36
C GLY A 317 -10.83 9.96 5.64
N LEU A 318 -10.21 9.99 6.83
CA LEU A 318 -9.05 9.17 7.19
C LEU A 318 -9.48 7.72 7.35
N THR A 319 -8.68 6.80 6.90
CA THR A 319 -9.00 5.38 6.96
C THR A 319 -7.77 4.54 7.30
N HIS A 320 -7.99 3.36 7.89
CA HIS A 320 -6.94 2.43 8.23
C HIS A 320 -7.40 0.99 8.09
N ALA A 321 -6.45 0.10 7.83
CA ALA A 321 -6.66 -1.33 7.80
C ALA A 321 -5.40 -2.06 8.25
N GLY A 322 -5.54 -2.95 9.21
CA GLY A 322 -4.49 -3.84 9.68
C GLY A 322 -4.84 -5.30 9.41
N LEU A 323 -3.84 -6.10 9.13
CA LEU A 323 -3.95 -7.54 8.91
C LEU A 323 -2.82 -8.24 9.65
N ILE A 324 -3.13 -9.35 10.34
CA ILE A 324 -2.12 -10.34 10.74
C ILE A 324 -2.23 -11.52 9.79
N LEU A 325 -1.09 -11.94 9.25
CA LEU A 325 -1.02 -13.07 8.34
C LEU A 325 0.28 -13.88 8.50
N LYS A 326 0.23 -15.14 8.08
CA LYS A 326 1.41 -15.96 7.82
C LYS A 326 1.89 -15.71 6.40
N TRP A 327 3.16 -15.44 6.27
CA TRP A 327 3.81 -15.34 4.97
C TRP A 327 4.17 -16.74 4.46
N ASP A 328 3.67 -17.11 3.31
CA ASP A 328 3.94 -18.42 2.71
C ASP A 328 3.69 -18.32 1.20
N VAL A 329 4.66 -17.79 0.47
CA VAL A 329 4.63 -17.71 -0.99
C VAL A 329 5.23 -18.96 -1.61
N ASP A 330 4.89 -19.23 -2.87
CA ASP A 330 5.45 -20.34 -3.62
C ASP A 330 6.95 -20.14 -3.85
N ASP A 331 7.65 -21.23 -4.14
CA ASP A 331 9.06 -21.15 -4.51
C ASP A 331 9.23 -20.34 -5.79
N ARG A 332 10.27 -19.53 -5.84
CA ARG A 332 10.65 -18.81 -7.07
C ARG A 332 11.19 -19.81 -8.09
N GLY A 333 10.67 -19.73 -9.31
CA GLY A 333 11.09 -20.58 -10.42
C GLY A 333 12.53 -20.30 -10.91
#